data_f48aed29cb269bb428679a517547db68
#
_entry.id   f48aed29cb269bb428679a517547db68
#
_cell.length_a   1.000
_cell.length_b   1.000
_cell.length_c   1.000
_cell.angle_alpha   90.00
_cell.angle_beta   90.00
_cell.angle_gamma   90.00
#
_symmetry.space_group_name_H-M   'P 1'
#
loop_
_entity.id
_entity.type
_entity.pdbx_description
1 polymer ?
#
loop_
_entity_poly.entity_id
_entity_poly.type
_entity_poly.pdbx_seq_one_letter_code
_entity_poly.pdbx_strand_id
1 'polypeptide(L)'
;FRAVSGDIPDVSVLGNTLDEIARLGIEADQAILDAGFYSEKNIKLLCERNINFITRLPKSRTLFKTLTDQIGDIETRKYACMYGERALFIKEETISVCDTLMYAYIVLDPDKKAKDTRLLLKEALEKPDHDADVDLQIKKGGLFILISKTQIPLQEVLPAYYTRQNIEQVFGFAKSNNNLLPLRVHSRDAINGYLLLVFMTLSLFIMLRQKLQPKLTMDAALISLRNLKAKIYDKEIIPQELNKKSKTIFDQLEIMVPKMLGV
;
A
#
# COMPACT_ATOMS: atom_id res chain seq x y z
N PHE A 1 15.46 -7.10 -1.05
CA PHE A 1 14.23 -7.77 -1.50
C PHE A 1 14.33 -9.28 -1.27
N ARG A 2 13.18 -9.93 -1.12
CA ARG A 2 13.08 -11.38 -0.99
C ARG A 2 12.09 -11.91 -2.01
N ALA A 3 12.51 -12.85 -2.84
CA ALA A 3 11.62 -13.59 -3.72
C ALA A 3 11.09 -14.82 -2.98
N VAL A 4 9.78 -14.97 -2.97
CA VAL A 4 9.08 -16.11 -2.36
C VAL A 4 8.22 -16.75 -3.43
N SER A 5 8.13 -18.08 -3.42
CA SER A 5 7.25 -18.81 -4.34
C SER A 5 5.80 -18.42 -4.11
N GLY A 6 5.02 -18.25 -5.18
CA GLY A 6 3.64 -17.76 -5.11
C GLY A 6 2.64 -18.75 -4.47
N ASP A 7 3.05 -19.98 -4.20
CA ASP A 7 2.29 -21.02 -3.50
C ASP A 7 2.43 -20.94 -1.97
N ILE A 8 3.40 -20.15 -1.47
CA ILE A 8 3.63 -19.98 -0.03
C ILE A 8 2.69 -18.87 0.50
N PRO A 9 1.79 -19.18 1.46
CA PRO A 9 0.92 -18.18 2.05
C PRO A 9 1.70 -17.06 2.77
N ASP A 10 1.30 -15.81 2.60
CA ASP A 10 1.92 -14.63 3.21
C ASP A 10 2.09 -14.77 4.73
N VAL A 11 1.10 -15.39 5.38
CA VAL A 11 1.11 -15.62 6.84
C VAL A 11 2.31 -16.43 7.32
N SER A 12 2.88 -17.31 6.50
CA SER A 12 4.02 -18.17 6.87
C SER A 12 5.38 -17.54 6.63
N VAL A 13 5.42 -16.41 5.90
CA VAL A 13 6.68 -15.78 5.46
C VAL A 13 7.24 -14.80 6.48
N LEU A 14 6.39 -14.22 7.35
CA LEU A 14 6.76 -13.12 8.24
C LEU A 14 7.95 -13.47 9.15
N GLY A 15 7.90 -14.62 9.84
CA GLY A 15 8.94 -15.04 10.78
C GLY A 15 10.30 -15.11 10.10
N ASN A 16 10.37 -15.83 8.97
CA ASN A 16 11.60 -15.97 8.20
C ASN A 16 12.12 -14.64 7.65
N THR A 17 11.21 -13.71 7.31
CA THR A 17 11.58 -12.37 6.83
C THR A 17 12.20 -11.54 7.95
N LEU A 18 11.63 -11.59 9.14
CA LEU A 18 12.18 -10.90 10.31
C LEU A 18 13.54 -11.48 10.73
N ASP A 19 13.71 -12.80 10.64
CA ASP A 19 15.02 -13.45 10.90
C ASP A 19 16.09 -13.01 9.91
N GLU A 20 15.74 -12.90 8.64
CA GLU A 20 16.66 -12.47 7.60
C GLU A 20 17.04 -10.99 7.77
N ILE A 21 16.08 -10.12 8.08
CA ILE A 21 16.32 -8.70 8.37
C ILE A 21 17.28 -8.55 9.57
N ALA A 22 17.03 -9.30 10.64
CA ALA A 22 17.88 -9.28 11.82
C ALA A 22 19.32 -9.78 11.52
N ARG A 23 19.49 -10.80 10.68
CA ARG A 23 20.82 -11.28 10.23
C ARG A 23 21.59 -10.23 9.42
N LEU A 24 20.88 -9.33 8.76
CA LEU A 24 21.47 -8.19 8.05
C LEU A 24 21.83 -7.02 8.97
N GLY A 25 21.62 -7.16 10.28
CA GLY A 25 21.87 -6.09 11.25
C GLY A 25 20.84 -4.96 11.21
N ILE A 26 19.65 -5.21 10.61
CA ILE A 26 18.58 -4.23 10.53
C ILE A 26 17.60 -4.50 11.67
N GLU A 27 17.42 -3.53 12.54
CA GLU A 27 16.41 -3.54 13.59
C GLU A 27 15.08 -3.03 13.02
N ALA A 28 14.03 -3.81 13.18
CA ALA A 28 12.68 -3.44 12.77
C ALA A 28 11.88 -2.99 13.98
N ASP A 29 11.65 -1.69 14.10
CA ASP A 29 10.87 -1.11 15.21
C ASP A 29 9.37 -1.12 14.92
N GLN A 30 9.00 -1.10 13.65
CA GLN A 30 7.61 -1.03 13.21
C GLN A 30 7.35 -1.90 11.97
N ALA A 31 6.20 -2.56 11.95
CA ALA A 31 5.72 -3.35 10.82
C ALA A 31 4.32 -2.89 10.38
N ILE A 32 4.13 -2.64 9.09
CA ILE A 32 2.82 -2.38 8.50
C ILE A 32 2.45 -3.58 7.63
N LEU A 33 1.39 -4.29 8.02
CA LEU A 33 1.07 -5.60 7.47
C LEU A 33 -0.31 -5.60 6.82
N ASP A 34 -0.42 -6.34 5.70
CA ASP A 34 -1.72 -6.61 5.09
C ASP A 34 -2.50 -7.67 5.86
N ALA A 35 -3.80 -7.78 5.56
CA ALA A 35 -4.69 -8.79 6.14
C ALA A 35 -4.18 -10.23 5.94
N GLY A 36 -3.47 -10.51 4.84
CA GLY A 36 -2.87 -11.81 4.55
C GLY A 36 -1.82 -12.27 5.57
N PHE A 37 -1.18 -11.34 6.27
CA PHE A 37 -0.20 -11.64 7.31
C PHE A 37 -0.82 -11.85 8.70
N TYR A 38 -2.12 -11.57 8.87
CA TYR A 38 -2.76 -11.68 10.16
C TYR A 38 -2.91 -13.13 10.61
N SER A 39 -2.26 -13.50 11.70
CA SER A 39 -2.50 -14.71 12.47
C SER A 39 -2.08 -14.48 13.92
N GLU A 40 -2.67 -15.23 14.86
CA GLU A 40 -2.27 -15.16 16.28
C GLU A 40 -0.79 -15.47 16.46
N LYS A 41 -0.26 -16.43 15.70
CA LYS A 41 1.17 -16.76 15.68
C LYS A 41 2.04 -15.56 15.29
N ASN A 42 1.66 -14.84 14.24
CA ASN A 42 2.42 -13.66 13.77
C ASN A 42 2.29 -12.50 14.74
N ILE A 43 1.09 -12.27 15.30
CA ILE A 43 0.88 -11.25 16.34
C ILE A 43 1.75 -11.52 17.56
N LYS A 44 1.74 -12.78 18.06
CA LYS A 44 2.59 -13.20 19.17
C LYS A 44 4.08 -13.00 18.87
N LEU A 45 4.54 -13.40 17.68
CA LEU A 45 5.92 -13.21 17.24
C LEU A 45 6.36 -11.73 17.25
N LEU A 46 5.50 -10.83 16.75
CA LEU A 46 5.79 -9.38 16.73
C LEU A 46 5.84 -8.82 18.16
N CYS A 47 4.95 -9.28 19.05
CA CYS A 47 4.95 -8.89 20.45
C CYS A 47 6.22 -9.36 21.18
N GLU A 48 6.61 -10.63 21.00
CA GLU A 48 7.83 -11.22 21.58
C GLU A 48 9.10 -10.51 21.12
N ARG A 49 9.14 -10.05 19.88
CA ARG A 49 10.27 -9.27 19.34
C ARG A 49 10.19 -7.77 19.65
N ASN A 50 9.19 -7.35 20.40
CA ASN A 50 8.93 -5.96 20.72
C ASN A 50 8.80 -5.04 19.48
N ILE A 51 8.30 -5.58 18.38
CA ILE A 51 8.03 -4.84 17.15
C ILE A 51 6.63 -4.24 17.25
N ASN A 52 6.51 -2.92 17.09
CA ASN A 52 5.22 -2.27 16.93
C ASN A 52 4.65 -2.62 15.57
N PHE A 53 3.34 -2.71 15.48
CA PHE A 53 2.71 -3.03 14.20
C PHE A 53 1.35 -2.37 14.04
N ILE A 54 0.96 -2.24 12.78
CA ILE A 54 -0.40 -1.98 12.36
C ILE A 54 -0.77 -3.01 11.29
N THR A 55 -1.86 -3.72 11.48
CA THR A 55 -2.32 -4.75 10.56
C THR A 55 -3.82 -4.68 10.36
N ARG A 56 -4.30 -5.13 9.21
CA ARG A 56 -5.73 -5.23 8.93
C ARG A 56 -6.27 -6.58 9.40
N LEU A 57 -7.34 -6.54 10.21
CA LEU A 57 -8.04 -7.74 10.65
C LEU A 57 -8.88 -8.34 9.51
N PRO A 58 -8.69 -9.62 9.14
CA PRO A 58 -9.52 -10.26 8.11
C PRO A 58 -10.98 -10.35 8.53
N LYS A 59 -11.91 -10.10 7.62
CA LYS A 59 -13.37 -10.17 7.86
C LYS A 59 -13.86 -11.56 8.32
N SER A 60 -13.12 -12.62 7.98
CA SER A 60 -13.43 -14.00 8.35
C SER A 60 -13.20 -14.32 9.83
N ARG A 61 -12.48 -13.48 10.57
CA ARG A 61 -12.13 -13.74 11.97
C ARG A 61 -13.30 -13.46 12.90
N THR A 62 -13.45 -14.30 13.95
CA THR A 62 -14.47 -14.12 14.99
C THR A 62 -14.36 -12.75 15.64
N LEU A 63 -13.14 -12.30 15.95
CA LEU A 63 -12.90 -10.97 16.51
C LEU A 63 -13.46 -9.84 15.63
N PHE A 64 -13.36 -9.94 14.30
CA PHE A 64 -13.96 -8.97 13.39
C PHE A 64 -15.49 -8.93 13.56
N LYS A 65 -16.12 -10.10 13.58
CA LYS A 65 -17.57 -10.21 13.76
C LYS A 65 -18.01 -9.62 15.08
N THR A 66 -17.36 -10.00 16.19
CA THR A 66 -17.66 -9.49 17.53
C THR A 66 -17.59 -7.95 17.58
N LEU A 67 -16.48 -7.36 17.09
CA LEU A 67 -16.30 -5.91 17.11
C LEU A 67 -17.33 -5.19 16.23
N THR A 68 -17.66 -5.74 15.06
CA THR A 68 -18.65 -5.12 14.16
C THR A 68 -20.08 -5.27 14.67
N ASP A 69 -20.41 -6.33 15.40
CA ASP A 69 -21.75 -6.53 16.01
C ASP A 69 -21.97 -5.58 17.19
N GLN A 70 -20.92 -5.18 17.89
CA GLN A 70 -20.96 -4.31 19.06
C GLN A 70 -20.74 -2.81 18.75
N ILE A 71 -20.46 -2.46 17.49
CA ILE A 71 -20.01 -1.11 17.14
C ILE A 71 -21.04 -0.02 17.42
N GLY A 72 -22.34 -0.34 17.32
CA GLY A 72 -23.43 0.62 17.39
C GLY A 72 -23.45 1.57 16.20
N ASP A 73 -23.96 2.79 16.41
CA ASP A 73 -23.98 3.83 15.36
C ASP A 73 -22.62 4.54 15.30
N ILE A 74 -21.85 4.21 14.28
CA ILE A 74 -20.54 4.82 14.01
C ILE A 74 -20.66 6.06 13.11
N GLU A 75 -21.74 6.22 12.33
CA GLU A 75 -21.93 7.32 11.39
C GLU A 75 -22.33 8.62 12.11
N THR A 76 -21.53 9.02 13.10
CA THR A 76 -21.76 10.24 13.90
C THR A 76 -20.57 11.19 13.82
N ARG A 77 -20.81 12.47 14.05
CA ARG A 77 -19.76 13.51 14.06
C ARG A 77 -18.61 13.18 15.02
N LYS A 78 -18.89 12.48 16.12
CA LYS A 78 -17.90 12.09 17.12
C LYS A 78 -16.77 11.25 16.53
N TYR A 79 -17.09 10.39 15.56
CA TYR A 79 -16.17 9.45 14.94
C TYR A 79 -15.69 9.89 13.56
N ALA A 80 -16.17 11.06 13.08
CA ALA A 80 -15.83 11.57 11.76
C ALA A 80 -14.35 11.95 11.67
N CYS A 81 -13.70 11.52 10.61
CA CYS A 81 -12.31 11.79 10.29
C CYS A 81 -12.15 12.05 8.79
N MET A 82 -11.33 13.03 8.42
CA MET A 82 -10.97 13.28 7.03
C MET A 82 -9.65 12.64 6.68
N TYR A 83 -9.62 11.89 5.58
CA TYR A 83 -8.39 11.36 5.00
C TYR A 83 -8.31 11.78 3.52
N GLY A 84 -7.51 12.81 3.24
CA GLY A 84 -7.56 13.52 1.98
C GLY A 84 -8.93 14.14 1.77
N GLU A 85 -9.57 13.86 0.64
CA GLU A 85 -10.93 14.31 0.33
C GLU A 85 -12.04 13.35 0.82
N ARG A 86 -11.67 12.24 1.45
CA ARG A 86 -12.61 11.19 1.88
C ARG A 86 -13.05 11.44 3.32
N ALA A 87 -14.35 11.44 3.54
CA ALA A 87 -14.95 11.42 4.89
C ALA A 87 -15.06 9.96 5.36
N LEU A 88 -14.49 9.64 6.50
CA LEU A 88 -14.48 8.32 7.11
C LEU A 88 -14.96 8.44 8.56
N PHE A 89 -15.35 7.32 9.16
CA PHE A 89 -15.66 7.28 10.58
C PHE A 89 -14.75 6.26 11.25
N ILE A 90 -14.12 6.65 12.38
CA ILE A 90 -13.16 5.81 13.09
C ILE A 90 -13.55 5.74 14.57
N LYS A 91 -13.74 4.52 15.08
CA LYS A 91 -13.95 4.24 16.49
C LYS A 91 -12.81 3.39 17.02
N GLU A 92 -12.18 3.85 18.10
CA GLU A 92 -11.14 3.09 18.81
C GLU A 92 -11.78 2.22 19.88
N GLU A 93 -11.32 0.98 19.99
CA GLU A 93 -11.66 0.03 21.03
C GLU A 93 -10.39 -0.65 21.53
N THR A 94 -10.35 -0.91 22.83
CA THR A 94 -9.27 -1.69 23.44
C THR A 94 -9.65 -3.17 23.42
N ILE A 95 -8.73 -3.99 22.92
CA ILE A 95 -8.96 -5.44 22.77
C ILE A 95 -7.81 -6.23 23.40
N SER A 96 -8.07 -7.50 23.72
CA SER A 96 -7.02 -8.45 24.12
C SER A 96 -6.83 -9.47 23.00
N VAL A 97 -5.59 -9.60 22.51
CA VAL A 97 -5.22 -10.61 21.51
C VAL A 97 -3.95 -11.30 22.01
N CYS A 98 -3.95 -12.62 22.12
CA CYS A 98 -2.83 -13.42 22.67
C CYS A 98 -2.34 -12.86 24.03
N ASP A 99 -3.27 -12.59 24.95
CA ASP A 99 -3.02 -12.05 26.30
C ASP A 99 -2.29 -10.69 26.30
N THR A 100 -2.28 -10.01 25.18
CA THR A 100 -1.69 -8.67 25.04
C THR A 100 -2.79 -7.65 24.77
N LEU A 101 -2.76 -6.53 25.52
CA LEU A 101 -3.63 -5.39 25.30
C LEU A 101 -3.24 -4.70 24.00
N MET A 102 -4.22 -4.47 23.13
CA MET A 102 -4.03 -3.85 21.81
C MET A 102 -5.17 -2.89 21.52
N TYR A 103 -5.01 -2.13 20.46
CA TYR A 103 -5.97 -1.12 20.00
C TYR A 103 -6.55 -1.55 18.66
N ALA A 104 -7.87 -1.61 18.60
CA ALA A 104 -8.62 -1.85 17.37
C ALA A 104 -9.26 -0.55 16.90
N TYR A 105 -9.01 -0.19 15.67
CA TYR A 105 -9.59 0.96 14.99
C TYR A 105 -10.60 0.45 13.98
N ILE A 106 -11.88 0.59 14.33
CA ILE A 106 -12.98 0.18 13.47
C ILE A 106 -13.28 1.36 12.55
N VAL A 107 -13.09 1.17 11.27
CA VAL A 107 -13.23 2.22 10.26
C VAL A 107 -14.40 1.90 9.35
N LEU A 108 -15.28 2.87 9.16
CA LEU A 108 -16.31 2.85 8.14
C LEU A 108 -15.95 3.82 7.02
N ASP A 109 -15.95 3.30 5.81
CA ASP A 109 -15.78 4.04 4.57
C ASP A 109 -17.13 4.12 3.84
N PRO A 110 -17.82 5.26 3.83
CA PRO A 110 -19.12 5.40 3.19
C PRO A 110 -19.10 5.17 1.68
N ASP A 111 -18.03 5.60 0.99
CA ASP A 111 -17.90 5.38 -0.45
C ASP A 111 -17.77 3.90 -0.78
N LYS A 112 -16.99 3.19 0.04
CA LYS A 112 -16.86 1.75 -0.07
C LYS A 112 -18.15 1.02 0.31
N LYS A 113 -18.86 1.48 1.36
CA LYS A 113 -20.18 0.94 1.75
C LYS A 113 -21.15 1.01 0.58
N ALA A 114 -21.23 2.15 -0.10
CA ALA A 114 -22.10 2.32 -1.27
C ALA A 114 -21.73 1.37 -2.43
N LYS A 115 -20.42 1.15 -2.68
CA LYS A 115 -19.94 0.21 -3.69
C LYS A 115 -20.25 -1.25 -3.31
N ASP A 116 -19.93 -1.63 -2.07
CA ASP A 116 -20.17 -2.99 -1.56
C ASP A 116 -21.67 -3.30 -1.61
N THR A 117 -22.54 -2.38 -1.18
CA THR A 117 -24.00 -2.51 -1.23
C THR A 117 -24.51 -2.70 -2.66
N ARG A 118 -24.00 -1.90 -3.62
CA ARG A 118 -24.40 -2.03 -5.02
C ARG A 118 -24.07 -3.41 -5.60
N LEU A 119 -22.87 -3.93 -5.28
CA LEU A 119 -22.46 -5.27 -5.73
C LEU A 119 -23.32 -6.36 -5.12
N LEU A 120 -23.54 -6.31 -3.80
CA LEU A 120 -24.38 -7.28 -3.09
C LEU A 120 -25.81 -7.31 -3.62
N LEU A 121 -26.43 -6.14 -3.82
CA LEU A 121 -27.78 -6.06 -4.38
C LEU A 121 -27.85 -6.60 -5.81
N LYS A 122 -26.83 -6.33 -6.63
CA LYS A 122 -26.77 -6.89 -7.99
C LYS A 122 -26.70 -8.42 -7.97
N GLU A 123 -25.83 -8.99 -7.11
CA GLU A 123 -25.68 -10.44 -6.95
C GLU A 123 -26.97 -11.09 -6.42
N ALA A 124 -27.64 -10.46 -5.41
CA ALA A 124 -28.89 -10.95 -4.86
C ALA A 124 -30.04 -10.94 -5.87
N LEU A 125 -30.12 -9.91 -6.74
CA LEU A 125 -31.13 -9.85 -7.80
C LEU A 125 -30.87 -10.89 -8.92
N GLU A 126 -29.61 -11.26 -9.17
CA GLU A 126 -29.25 -12.30 -10.16
C GLU A 126 -29.43 -13.71 -9.60
N LYS A 127 -29.42 -13.91 -8.27
CA LYS A 127 -29.52 -15.23 -7.59
C LYS A 127 -30.45 -15.16 -6.37
N PRO A 128 -31.77 -15.20 -6.55
CA PRO A 128 -32.74 -15.01 -5.45
C PRO A 128 -32.70 -16.06 -4.33
N ASP A 129 -32.09 -17.22 -4.55
CA ASP A 129 -32.04 -18.29 -3.52
C ASP A 129 -30.97 -18.07 -2.42
N HIS A 130 -30.25 -16.94 -2.42
CA HIS A 130 -29.17 -16.63 -1.47
C HIS A 130 -29.52 -15.54 -0.41
N ASP A 131 -30.79 -15.35 -0.13
CA ASP A 131 -31.33 -14.20 0.64
C ASP A 131 -30.96 -14.13 2.12
N ALA A 132 -30.42 -15.18 2.74
CA ALA A 132 -30.38 -15.28 4.20
C ALA A 132 -29.40 -14.32 4.92
N ASP A 133 -28.49 -13.62 4.23
CA ASP A 133 -27.44 -12.81 4.89
C ASP A 133 -27.14 -11.45 4.20
N VAL A 134 -27.90 -11.06 3.19
CA VAL A 134 -27.65 -9.85 2.38
C VAL A 134 -27.75 -8.59 3.25
N ASP A 135 -28.78 -8.49 4.08
CA ASP A 135 -28.99 -7.33 4.94
C ASP A 135 -27.86 -7.14 5.97
N LEU A 136 -27.36 -8.24 6.52
CA LEU A 136 -26.23 -8.20 7.45
C LEU A 136 -24.93 -7.79 6.72
N GLN A 137 -24.74 -8.29 5.50
CA GLN A 137 -23.59 -7.92 4.68
C GLN A 137 -23.66 -6.45 4.24
N ILE A 138 -24.82 -5.93 3.93
CA ILE A 138 -25.05 -4.51 3.65
C ILE A 138 -24.70 -3.65 4.87
N LYS A 139 -25.17 -4.04 6.06
CA LYS A 139 -24.83 -3.34 7.32
C LYS A 139 -23.32 -3.32 7.59
N LYS A 140 -22.60 -4.39 7.25
CA LYS A 140 -21.14 -4.51 7.40
C LYS A 140 -20.35 -4.01 6.19
N GLY A 141 -21.04 -3.53 5.16
CA GLY A 141 -20.42 -2.92 3.97
C GLY A 141 -19.54 -1.74 4.37
N GLY A 142 -18.41 -1.57 3.67
CA GLY A 142 -17.46 -0.50 3.93
C GLY A 142 -16.67 -0.60 5.23
N LEU A 143 -17.01 -1.49 6.16
CA LEU A 143 -16.28 -1.67 7.41
C LEU A 143 -14.95 -2.41 7.20
N PHE A 144 -13.91 -1.92 7.87
CA PHE A 144 -12.65 -2.63 8.07
C PHE A 144 -12.05 -2.28 9.42
N ILE A 145 -11.21 -3.14 9.95
CA ILE A 145 -10.60 -2.98 11.27
C ILE A 145 -9.10 -3.04 11.13
N LEU A 146 -8.43 -2.07 11.73
CA LEU A 146 -6.98 -2.06 11.91
C LEU A 146 -6.67 -2.39 13.37
N ILE A 147 -5.63 -3.19 13.59
CA ILE A 147 -5.14 -3.54 14.93
C ILE A 147 -3.72 -3.04 15.06
N SER A 148 -3.43 -2.41 16.19
CA SER A 148 -2.09 -1.95 16.55
C SER A 148 -1.71 -2.38 17.95
N LYS A 149 -0.43 -2.68 18.18
CA LYS A 149 0.12 -2.95 19.51
C LYS A 149 0.14 -1.70 20.38
N THR A 150 0.43 -0.54 19.79
CA THR A 150 0.48 0.75 20.46
C THR A 150 -0.71 1.61 20.06
N GLN A 151 -1.15 2.48 20.96
CA GLN A 151 -2.17 3.47 20.63
C GLN A 151 -1.62 4.47 19.61
N ILE A 152 -2.40 4.70 18.56
CA ILE A 152 -2.10 5.65 17.50
C ILE A 152 -3.20 6.72 17.49
N PRO A 153 -2.88 8.01 17.46
CA PRO A 153 -3.90 9.05 17.34
C PRO A 153 -4.82 8.80 16.14
N LEU A 154 -6.14 8.98 16.32
CA LEU A 154 -7.14 8.65 15.27
C LEU A 154 -6.84 9.30 13.92
N GLN A 155 -6.27 10.50 13.93
CA GLN A 155 -5.90 11.22 12.71
C GLN A 155 -4.68 10.62 11.98
N GLU A 156 -3.84 9.86 12.69
CA GLU A 156 -2.59 9.28 12.19
C GLU A 156 -2.75 7.80 11.78
N VAL A 157 -3.78 7.12 12.27
CA VAL A 157 -4.00 5.67 12.00
C VAL A 157 -4.06 5.37 10.50
N LEU A 158 -4.86 6.12 9.76
CA LEU A 158 -5.03 5.90 8.32
C LEU A 158 -3.80 6.31 7.51
N PRO A 159 -3.19 7.50 7.75
CA PRO A 159 -1.92 7.84 7.13
C PRO A 159 -0.85 6.78 7.37
N ALA A 160 -0.69 6.31 8.62
CA ALA A 160 0.27 5.27 8.96
C ALA A 160 0.01 3.97 8.19
N TYR A 161 -1.23 3.48 8.21
CA TYR A 161 -1.58 2.24 7.51
C TYR A 161 -1.47 2.36 5.99
N TYR A 162 -1.92 3.47 5.42
CA TYR A 162 -1.90 3.67 3.97
C TYR A 162 -0.51 4.00 3.39
N THR A 163 0.51 4.21 4.24
CA THR A 163 1.91 4.22 3.78
C THR A 163 2.24 2.96 2.96
N ARG A 164 1.58 1.83 3.26
CA ARG A 164 1.64 0.59 2.49
C ARG A 164 1.21 0.75 1.02
N GLN A 165 0.29 1.67 0.72
CA GLN A 165 -0.15 1.91 -0.66
C GLN A 165 0.99 2.38 -1.58
N ASN A 166 2.03 2.98 -1.01
CA ASN A 166 3.21 3.34 -1.79
C ASN A 166 3.88 2.08 -2.37
N ILE A 167 3.94 1.00 -1.59
CA ILE A 167 4.50 -0.28 -2.03
C ILE A 167 3.60 -0.91 -3.11
N GLU A 168 2.27 -0.90 -2.92
CA GLU A 168 1.31 -1.42 -3.92
C GLU A 168 1.40 -0.69 -5.25
N GLN A 169 1.52 0.63 -5.23
CA GLN A 169 1.66 1.44 -6.44
C GLN A 169 2.98 1.15 -7.15
N VAL A 170 4.05 0.95 -6.38
CA VAL A 170 5.38 0.58 -6.91
C VAL A 170 5.32 -0.81 -7.58
N PHE A 171 4.69 -1.79 -6.94
CA PHE A 171 4.48 -3.10 -7.56
C PHE A 171 3.52 -3.04 -8.75
N GLY A 172 2.49 -2.20 -8.69
CA GLY A 172 1.61 -1.93 -9.84
C GLY A 172 2.40 -1.41 -11.03
N PHE A 173 3.27 -0.43 -10.82
CA PHE A 173 4.17 0.10 -11.84
C PHE A 173 5.12 -0.98 -12.39
N ALA A 174 5.72 -1.79 -11.53
CA ALA A 174 6.60 -2.89 -11.95
C ALA A 174 5.86 -3.90 -12.84
N LYS A 175 4.63 -4.27 -12.48
CA LYS A 175 3.82 -5.24 -13.25
C LYS A 175 3.36 -4.68 -14.59
N SER A 176 2.91 -3.42 -14.63
CA SER A 176 2.34 -2.80 -15.83
C SER A 176 3.40 -2.24 -16.79
N ASN A 177 4.39 -1.52 -16.28
CA ASN A 177 5.32 -0.77 -17.12
C ASN A 177 6.65 -1.50 -17.35
N ASN A 178 7.08 -2.34 -16.40
CA ASN A 178 8.35 -3.06 -16.51
C ASN A 178 8.18 -4.53 -16.91
N ASN A 179 6.96 -4.98 -17.26
CA ASN A 179 6.66 -6.37 -17.64
C ASN A 179 7.25 -7.38 -16.63
N LEU A 180 7.16 -7.08 -15.33
CA LEU A 180 7.70 -7.95 -14.28
C LEU A 180 7.14 -9.37 -14.36
N LEU A 181 5.92 -9.52 -14.86
CA LEU A 181 5.25 -10.81 -15.02
C LEU A 181 4.75 -10.98 -16.48
N PRO A 182 4.85 -12.19 -17.07
CA PRO A 182 5.58 -13.35 -16.53
C PRO A 182 7.09 -13.18 -16.59
N LEU A 183 7.80 -13.71 -15.62
CA LEU A 183 9.28 -13.76 -15.65
C LEU A 183 9.72 -14.62 -16.84
N ARG A 184 10.37 -14.01 -17.83
CA ARG A 184 10.87 -14.69 -19.05
C ARG A 184 12.31 -15.15 -18.90
N VAL A 185 12.78 -15.37 -17.68
CA VAL A 185 14.13 -15.81 -17.32
C VAL A 185 14.03 -17.14 -16.59
N HIS A 186 14.94 -18.08 -16.92
CA HIS A 186 14.82 -19.47 -16.50
C HIS A 186 15.94 -19.93 -15.54
N SER A 187 17.05 -19.20 -15.43
CA SER A 187 18.09 -19.53 -14.46
C SER A 187 17.93 -18.71 -13.18
N ARG A 188 18.35 -19.30 -12.04
CA ARG A 188 18.30 -18.62 -10.74
C ARG A 188 19.08 -17.30 -10.72
N ASP A 189 20.24 -17.28 -11.35
CA ASP A 189 21.11 -16.10 -11.40
C ASP A 189 20.49 -15.00 -12.28
N ALA A 190 19.89 -15.38 -13.42
CA ALA A 190 19.17 -14.45 -14.26
C ALA A 190 17.93 -13.87 -13.55
N ILE A 191 17.19 -14.68 -12.78
CA ILE A 191 16.06 -14.20 -11.95
C ILE A 191 16.56 -13.20 -10.91
N ASN A 192 17.62 -13.53 -10.17
CA ASN A 192 18.19 -12.65 -9.15
C ASN A 192 18.71 -11.34 -9.74
N GLY A 193 19.42 -11.39 -10.85
CA GLY A 193 19.89 -10.19 -11.57
C GLY A 193 18.73 -9.32 -12.06
N TYR A 194 17.71 -9.93 -12.66
CA TYR A 194 16.52 -9.22 -13.10
C TYR A 194 15.77 -8.55 -11.94
N LEU A 195 15.56 -9.27 -10.84
CA LEU A 195 14.89 -8.74 -9.64
C LEU A 195 15.71 -7.61 -8.99
N LEU A 196 17.05 -7.68 -9.02
CA LEU A 196 17.92 -6.60 -8.57
C LEU A 196 17.71 -5.33 -9.40
N LEU A 197 17.70 -5.44 -10.73
CA LEU A 197 17.43 -4.31 -11.62
C LEU A 197 16.05 -3.71 -11.40
N VAL A 198 15.03 -4.56 -11.22
CA VAL A 198 13.68 -4.12 -10.88
C VAL A 198 13.68 -3.37 -9.55
N PHE A 199 14.34 -3.89 -8.53
CA PHE A 199 14.45 -3.23 -7.22
C PHE A 199 15.11 -1.86 -7.31
N MET A 200 16.21 -1.74 -8.05
CA MET A 200 16.86 -0.44 -8.28
C MET A 200 15.95 0.54 -9.01
N THR A 201 15.25 0.08 -10.05
CA THR A 201 14.27 0.88 -10.79
C THR A 201 13.14 1.38 -9.89
N LEU A 202 12.60 0.51 -9.04
CA LEU A 202 11.53 0.87 -8.10
C LEU A 202 12.02 1.85 -7.03
N SER A 203 13.24 1.69 -6.55
CA SER A 203 13.86 2.63 -5.60
C SER A 203 13.98 4.03 -6.21
N LEU A 204 14.47 4.13 -7.44
CA LEU A 204 14.53 5.39 -8.19
C LEU A 204 13.13 5.98 -8.42
N PHE A 205 12.16 5.14 -8.77
CA PHE A 205 10.77 5.55 -8.95
C PHE A 205 10.19 6.19 -7.67
N ILE A 206 10.42 5.57 -6.51
CA ILE A 206 9.97 6.10 -5.22
C ILE A 206 10.62 7.46 -4.93
N MET A 207 11.93 7.57 -5.12
CA MET A 207 12.68 8.81 -4.90
C MET A 207 12.19 9.95 -5.81
N LEU A 208 12.01 9.67 -7.09
CA LEU A 208 11.47 10.62 -8.06
C LEU A 208 10.05 11.05 -7.68
N ARG A 209 9.21 10.10 -7.32
CA ARG A 209 7.83 10.37 -6.90
C ARG A 209 7.76 11.29 -5.69
N GLN A 210 8.60 11.06 -4.67
CA GLN A 210 8.66 11.91 -3.48
C GLN A 210 9.05 13.35 -3.81
N LYS A 211 9.97 13.55 -4.75
CA LYS A 211 10.38 14.89 -5.19
C LYS A 211 9.35 15.59 -6.09
N LEU A 212 8.60 14.85 -6.90
CA LEU A 212 7.67 15.41 -7.87
C LEU A 212 6.25 15.67 -7.31
N GLN A 213 5.90 15.13 -6.15
CA GLN A 213 4.59 15.38 -5.52
C GLN A 213 4.53 16.76 -4.84
N PRO A 214 3.31 17.38 -4.76
CA PRO A 214 1.99 16.86 -5.13
C PRO A 214 1.51 17.22 -6.54
N LYS A 215 2.27 17.96 -7.32
CA LYS A 215 1.79 18.66 -8.54
C LYS A 215 1.81 17.84 -9.83
N LEU A 216 2.53 16.71 -9.85
CA LEU A 216 2.71 15.94 -11.07
C LEU A 216 2.66 14.44 -10.80
N THR A 217 1.88 13.68 -11.61
CA THR A 217 1.89 12.22 -11.56
C THR A 217 3.16 11.68 -12.23
N MET A 218 3.65 10.52 -11.79
CA MET A 218 4.83 9.88 -12.39
C MET A 218 4.66 9.61 -13.89
N ASP A 219 3.47 9.16 -14.31
CA ASP A 219 3.20 8.91 -15.73
C ASP A 219 3.28 10.20 -16.54
N ALA A 220 2.69 11.30 -16.05
CA ALA A 220 2.78 12.59 -16.71
C ALA A 220 4.23 13.12 -16.76
N ALA A 221 5.02 12.87 -15.72
CA ALA A 221 6.43 13.24 -15.68
C ALA A 221 7.25 12.43 -16.72
N LEU A 222 7.10 11.10 -16.72
CA LEU A 222 7.79 10.23 -17.66
C LEU A 222 7.43 10.52 -19.11
N ILE A 223 6.15 10.75 -19.42
CA ILE A 223 5.70 11.16 -20.76
C ILE A 223 6.32 12.50 -21.15
N SER A 224 6.36 13.48 -20.21
CA SER A 224 6.96 14.79 -20.50
C SER A 224 8.46 14.67 -20.78
N LEU A 225 9.18 13.85 -20.00
CA LEU A 225 10.62 13.62 -20.20
C LEU A 225 10.91 12.83 -21.48
N ARG A 226 10.07 11.83 -21.82
CA ARG A 226 10.20 11.08 -23.08
C ARG A 226 10.07 11.95 -24.32
N ASN A 227 9.36 13.06 -24.24
CA ASN A 227 9.15 13.99 -25.34
C ASN A 227 10.24 15.06 -25.46
N LEU A 228 11.30 14.98 -24.64
CA LEU A 228 12.45 15.85 -24.80
C LEU A 228 13.12 15.58 -26.15
N LYS A 229 13.52 16.65 -26.81
CA LYS A 229 14.18 16.59 -28.10
C LYS A 229 15.52 17.29 -28.02
N ALA A 230 16.46 16.83 -28.82
CA ALA A 230 17.76 17.47 -29.00
C ALA A 230 18.13 17.48 -30.49
N LYS A 231 18.91 18.46 -30.90
CA LYS A 231 19.55 18.47 -32.20
C LYS A 231 20.96 17.89 -32.07
N ILE A 232 21.28 16.94 -32.92
CA ILE A 232 22.58 16.25 -32.92
C ILE A 232 23.41 16.83 -34.07
N TYR A 233 24.59 17.29 -33.73
CA TYR A 233 25.63 17.72 -34.67
C TYR A 233 26.85 16.80 -34.51
N ASP A 234 27.81 16.84 -35.43
CA ASP A 234 28.94 15.89 -35.45
C ASP A 234 29.67 15.74 -34.12
N LYS A 235 29.73 16.78 -33.29
CA LYS A 235 30.47 16.81 -32.03
C LYS A 235 29.64 17.34 -30.83
N GLU A 236 28.39 17.66 -31.07
CA GLU A 236 27.57 18.36 -30.08
C GLU A 236 26.13 17.91 -30.13
N ILE A 237 25.52 17.79 -28.95
CA ILE A 237 24.07 17.56 -28.79
C ILE A 237 23.50 18.79 -28.08
N ILE A 238 22.64 19.51 -28.78
CA ILE A 238 22.00 20.72 -28.27
C ILE A 238 20.54 20.38 -27.87
N PRO A 239 20.20 20.36 -26.60
CA PRO A 239 18.82 20.19 -26.16
C PRO A 239 17.91 21.28 -26.71
N GLN A 240 16.73 20.92 -27.16
CA GLN A 240 15.73 21.90 -27.55
C GLN A 240 15.11 22.56 -26.32
N GLU A 241 14.49 23.73 -26.56
CA GLU A 241 13.79 24.45 -25.49
C GLU A 241 12.77 23.57 -24.76
N LEU A 242 12.85 23.58 -23.44
CA LEU A 242 11.96 22.80 -22.59
C LEU A 242 10.57 23.43 -22.54
N ASN A 243 9.55 22.62 -22.68
CA ASN A 243 8.19 23.06 -22.37
C ASN A 243 8.03 23.33 -20.86
N LYS A 244 6.98 24.07 -20.49
CA LYS A 244 6.73 24.45 -19.09
C LYS A 244 6.71 23.27 -18.12
N LYS A 245 6.11 22.12 -18.52
CA LYS A 245 6.04 20.92 -17.68
C LYS A 245 7.42 20.30 -17.47
N SER A 246 8.21 20.13 -18.54
CA SER A 246 9.56 19.61 -18.45
C SER A 246 10.45 20.50 -17.60
N LYS A 247 10.35 21.83 -17.77
CA LYS A 247 11.09 22.78 -16.93
C LYS A 247 10.75 22.62 -15.45
N THR A 248 9.46 22.53 -15.11
CA THR A 248 9.03 22.28 -13.71
C THR A 248 9.61 20.98 -13.16
N ILE A 249 9.72 19.91 -13.96
CA ILE A 249 10.32 18.63 -13.53
C ILE A 249 11.81 18.82 -13.21
N PHE A 250 12.55 19.47 -14.11
CA PHE A 250 13.98 19.73 -13.91
C PHE A 250 14.22 20.59 -12.66
N ASP A 251 13.40 21.63 -12.46
CA ASP A 251 13.46 22.51 -11.28
C ASP A 251 13.19 21.73 -9.98
N GLN A 252 12.16 20.87 -9.95
CA GLN A 252 11.81 20.05 -8.78
C GLN A 252 12.86 18.98 -8.46
N LEU A 253 13.53 18.46 -9.48
CA LEU A 253 14.61 17.49 -9.32
C LEU A 253 15.95 18.15 -9.06
N GLU A 254 16.03 19.49 -9.08
CA GLU A 254 17.27 20.25 -8.92
C GLU A 254 18.32 19.89 -9.98
N ILE A 255 17.86 19.53 -11.18
CA ILE A 255 18.74 19.16 -12.31
C ILE A 255 18.93 20.37 -13.22
N MET A 256 20.16 20.79 -13.39
CA MET A 256 20.48 21.80 -14.40
C MET A 256 20.36 21.22 -15.79
N VAL A 257 19.59 21.89 -16.63
CA VAL A 257 19.50 21.53 -18.04
C VAL A 257 20.82 21.91 -18.73
N PRO A 258 21.57 20.95 -19.26
CA PRO A 258 22.81 21.27 -19.96
C PRO A 258 22.49 22.08 -21.23
N LYS A 259 23.25 23.14 -21.47
CA LYS A 259 23.13 23.93 -22.73
C LYS A 259 23.65 23.14 -23.93
N MET A 260 24.58 22.24 -23.69
CA MET A 260 25.24 21.41 -24.67
C MET A 260 25.75 20.14 -24.01
N LEU A 261 25.65 19.02 -24.69
CA LEU A 261 26.28 17.76 -24.32
C LEU A 261 27.35 17.45 -25.36
N GLY A 262 28.58 17.21 -24.91
CA GLY A 262 29.65 16.69 -25.76
C GLY A 262 29.42 15.21 -26.08
N VAL A 263 29.79 14.76 -27.25
CA VAL A 263 29.78 13.34 -27.67
C VAL A 263 31.17 12.75 -27.44
#